data_40a9753fe99b7bc04f6c1d4b223beb2a
#
_entry.id   40a9753fe99b7bc04f6c1d4b223beb2a
#
_cell.length_a   1.000
_cell.length_b   1.000
_cell.length_c   1.000
_cell.angle_alpha   90.00
_cell.angle_beta   90.00
_cell.angle_gamma   90.00
#
_symmetry.space_group_name_H-M   'P 1'
#
loop_
_entity.id
_entity.type
_entity.pdbx_description
1 polymer ?
#
loop_
_entity_poly.entity_id
_entity_poly.type
_entity_poly.pdbx_seq_one_letter_code
_entity_poly.pdbx_strand_id
1 'polypeptide(L)'
;MNTLFVLLDGAEDDPVPEFGGRKPLDVADMPFMRSKATHRGFTDGRGYTHLFLNEFFTGHPPEIARAALEGMGLGLDVKGRTAYRLSPAIIKDGMINWSYHAEEFCDRLIPKVIEHMDVLREYEPQIKFFLNGRAVLTMKCDLVPELPAPPTPAPFVEVPGDLGKMAMGVAKDLDGITDYPWGCGRFERQYPPYIDRMFAVSDSPTPLGVCASLGQEIRLVEDIDERFPIARDALERTNVFLHMDEVDEYSHQKDPPKKVRILEHIDRKMEEYFSDVDRIVYFVDHGTSSVTGDHILMTVPFWTSFETSIGQDEHVELKDVIPRIMGSQ
;
A
#
# COMPACT_ATOMS: atom_id res chain seq x y z
N MET A 1 13.64 23.15 -6.68
CA MET A 1 12.77 23.14 -5.48
C MET A 1 12.16 21.76 -5.40
N ASN A 2 12.24 21.09 -4.25
CA ASN A 2 11.72 19.74 -4.07
C ASN A 2 10.18 19.75 -3.96
N THR A 3 9.56 18.65 -4.33
CA THR A 3 8.10 18.46 -4.33
C THR A 3 7.72 17.41 -3.29
N LEU A 4 6.70 17.71 -2.49
CA LEU A 4 6.06 16.78 -1.57
C LEU A 4 4.86 16.14 -2.25
N PHE A 5 4.88 14.83 -2.42
CA PHE A 5 3.78 14.00 -2.91
C PHE A 5 3.08 13.35 -1.73
N VAL A 6 1.80 13.61 -1.54
CA VAL A 6 0.99 13.08 -0.44
C VAL A 6 -0.09 12.19 -1.01
N LEU A 7 0.00 10.89 -0.77
CA LEU A 7 -1.05 9.94 -1.10
C LEU A 7 -2.02 9.83 0.08
N LEU A 8 -3.27 10.18 -0.17
CA LEU A 8 -4.40 9.89 0.70
C LEU A 8 -5.02 8.57 0.22
N ASP A 9 -4.48 7.44 0.73
CA ASP A 9 -4.82 6.10 0.24
C ASP A 9 -6.30 5.81 0.45
N GLY A 10 -6.98 5.35 -0.62
CA GLY A 10 -8.39 5.01 -0.59
C GLY A 10 -9.34 6.16 -0.18
N ALA A 11 -8.90 7.43 -0.28
CA ALA A 11 -9.66 8.55 0.27
C ALA A 11 -11.00 8.81 -0.43
N GLU A 12 -11.12 8.50 -1.72
CA GLU A 12 -12.42 8.55 -2.39
C GLU A 12 -13.38 7.49 -1.83
N ASP A 13 -14.69 7.75 -1.97
CA ASP A 13 -15.74 6.91 -1.37
C ASP A 13 -17.03 7.01 -2.16
N ASP A 14 -17.97 6.12 -1.87
CA ASP A 14 -19.37 6.29 -2.21
C ASP A 14 -20.04 7.34 -1.31
N PRO A 15 -21.18 7.89 -1.73
CA PRO A 15 -22.01 8.72 -0.86
C PRO A 15 -22.44 7.99 0.41
N VAL A 16 -22.07 8.53 1.59
CA VAL A 16 -22.33 7.92 2.89
C VAL A 16 -23.68 8.38 3.43
N PRO A 17 -24.64 7.49 3.72
CA PRO A 17 -25.97 7.87 4.23
C PRO A 17 -25.90 8.68 5.54
N GLU A 18 -24.99 8.33 6.45
CA GLU A 18 -24.76 9.03 7.73
C GLU A 18 -24.38 10.51 7.53
N PHE A 19 -23.75 10.85 6.42
CA PHE A 19 -23.37 12.21 6.07
C PHE A 19 -24.37 12.92 5.15
N GLY A 20 -25.58 12.39 5.06
CA GLY A 20 -26.62 12.95 4.19
C GLY A 20 -26.30 12.78 2.70
N GLY A 21 -25.62 11.71 2.33
CA GLY A 21 -25.23 11.40 0.96
C GLY A 21 -23.99 12.13 0.48
N ARG A 22 -23.20 12.74 1.36
CA ARG A 22 -21.90 13.31 1.03
C ARG A 22 -20.79 12.29 1.27
N LYS A 23 -19.64 12.47 0.60
CA LYS A 23 -18.44 11.66 0.79
C LYS A 23 -17.63 12.14 2.00
N PRO A 24 -16.81 11.28 2.65
CA PRO A 24 -15.90 11.68 3.73
C PRO A 24 -14.99 12.86 3.35
N LEU A 25 -14.40 12.89 2.16
CA LEU A 25 -13.58 14.01 1.67
C LEU A 25 -14.33 15.34 1.59
N ASP A 26 -15.66 15.30 1.30
CA ASP A 26 -16.50 16.51 1.23
C ASP A 26 -16.90 17.02 2.62
N VAL A 27 -16.94 16.10 3.60
CA VAL A 27 -17.37 16.38 4.98
C VAL A 27 -16.21 16.84 5.84
N ALA A 28 -15.02 16.24 5.66
CA ALA A 28 -13.84 16.53 6.45
C ALA A 28 -13.45 18.01 6.39
N ASP A 29 -13.17 18.60 7.56
CA ASP A 29 -12.67 19.98 7.64
C ASP A 29 -11.16 20.01 7.41
N MET A 30 -10.77 20.32 6.16
CA MET A 30 -9.40 20.31 5.67
C MET A 30 -9.01 21.71 5.14
N PRO A 31 -8.93 22.75 6.01
CA PRO A 31 -8.69 24.13 5.57
C PRO A 31 -7.30 24.32 4.95
N PHE A 32 -6.27 23.62 5.46
CA PHE A 32 -4.91 23.74 4.93
C PHE A 32 -4.82 23.17 3.50
N MET A 33 -5.27 21.96 3.28
CA MET A 33 -5.29 21.35 1.95
C MET A 33 -6.08 22.22 0.98
N ARG A 34 -7.29 22.68 1.37
CA ARG A 34 -8.12 23.55 0.52
C ARG A 34 -7.42 24.86 0.17
N SER A 35 -6.62 25.42 1.06
CA SER A 35 -5.85 26.65 0.81
C SER A 35 -4.67 26.44 -0.13
N LYS A 36 -4.04 25.24 -0.09
CA LYS A 36 -2.87 24.88 -0.90
C LYS A 36 -3.27 24.26 -2.26
N ALA A 37 -4.37 23.55 -2.32
CA ALA A 37 -4.86 22.84 -3.51
C ALA A 37 -5.47 23.82 -4.53
N THR A 38 -4.64 24.62 -5.17
CA THR A 38 -5.07 25.68 -6.09
C THR A 38 -5.52 25.14 -7.45
N HIS A 39 -4.99 24.00 -7.88
CA HIS A 39 -5.31 23.33 -9.14
C HIS A 39 -5.76 21.90 -8.85
N ARG A 40 -6.83 21.46 -9.52
CA ARG A 40 -7.34 20.10 -9.43
C ARG A 40 -7.39 19.46 -10.81
N GLY A 41 -7.00 18.19 -10.87
CA GLY A 41 -7.23 17.30 -12.01
C GLY A 41 -7.81 15.97 -11.56
N PHE A 42 -8.11 15.12 -12.52
CA PHE A 42 -8.65 13.79 -12.29
C PHE A 42 -7.88 12.76 -13.12
N THR A 43 -7.84 11.52 -12.61
CA THR A 43 -7.30 10.36 -13.32
C THR A 43 -8.09 9.10 -12.97
N ASP A 44 -7.82 7.99 -13.66
CA ASP A 44 -8.45 6.72 -13.33
C ASP A 44 -7.72 6.04 -12.18
N GLY A 45 -8.44 5.72 -11.12
CA GLY A 45 -7.93 4.91 -10.02
C GLY A 45 -7.59 3.49 -10.46
N ARG A 46 -6.91 2.76 -9.58
CA ARG A 46 -6.60 1.33 -9.77
C ARG A 46 -7.13 0.53 -8.61
N GLY A 47 -7.34 -0.77 -8.82
CA GLY A 47 -7.90 -1.64 -7.77
C GLY A 47 -6.96 -1.89 -6.58
N TYR A 48 -5.68 -1.51 -6.69
CA TYR A 48 -4.68 -1.67 -5.65
C TYR A 48 -3.62 -0.58 -5.76
N THR A 49 -3.14 -0.09 -4.62
CA THR A 49 -2.14 0.97 -4.49
C THR A 49 -0.85 0.70 -5.31
N HIS A 50 -0.33 -0.53 -5.30
CA HIS A 50 0.88 -0.84 -6.07
C HIS A 50 0.68 -0.74 -7.59
N LEU A 51 -0.53 -1.02 -8.10
CA LEU A 51 -0.85 -0.86 -9.52
C LEU A 51 -0.86 0.61 -9.90
N PHE A 52 -1.51 1.43 -9.06
CA PHE A 52 -1.57 2.86 -9.27
C PHE A 52 -0.18 3.51 -9.21
N LEU A 53 0.54 3.29 -8.12
CA LEU A 53 1.84 3.94 -7.90
C LEU A 53 2.88 3.56 -8.94
N ASN A 54 2.89 2.31 -9.39
CA ASN A 54 3.84 1.90 -10.41
C ASN A 54 3.58 2.64 -11.73
N GLU A 55 2.32 2.70 -12.18
CA GLU A 55 1.95 3.42 -13.38
C GLU A 55 2.10 4.93 -13.21
N PHE A 56 1.76 5.48 -12.04
CA PHE A 56 1.90 6.90 -11.71
C PHE A 56 3.37 7.37 -11.78
N PHE A 57 4.31 6.59 -11.26
CA PHE A 57 5.71 6.97 -11.23
C PHE A 57 6.54 6.53 -12.44
N THR A 58 6.04 5.61 -13.28
CA THR A 58 6.80 5.08 -14.43
C THR A 58 6.09 5.19 -15.77
N GLY A 59 4.78 5.40 -15.77
CA GLY A 59 3.93 5.32 -16.96
C GLY A 59 3.57 3.89 -17.38
N HIS A 60 3.96 2.89 -16.60
CA HIS A 60 3.75 1.48 -16.92
C HIS A 60 3.14 0.71 -15.76
N PRO A 61 2.26 -0.28 -16.02
CA PRO A 61 1.82 -1.20 -14.99
C PRO A 61 2.99 -2.02 -14.44
N PRO A 62 2.91 -2.54 -13.20
CA PRO A 62 4.00 -3.33 -12.62
C PRO A 62 4.17 -4.66 -13.34
N GLU A 63 5.44 -5.03 -13.60
CA GLU A 63 5.87 -6.36 -14.04
C GLU A 63 6.53 -7.13 -12.87
N ILE A 64 6.19 -6.77 -11.64
CA ILE A 64 6.76 -7.34 -10.41
C ILE A 64 5.63 -7.91 -9.58
N ALA A 65 5.79 -9.13 -9.08
CA ALA A 65 4.83 -9.74 -8.18
C ALA A 65 4.69 -8.94 -6.88
N ARG A 66 3.46 -8.85 -6.36
CA ARG A 66 3.17 -8.10 -5.13
C ARG A 66 4.07 -8.51 -3.96
N ALA A 67 4.27 -9.81 -3.76
CA ALA A 67 5.15 -10.30 -2.70
C ALA A 67 6.60 -9.82 -2.84
N ALA A 68 7.11 -9.71 -4.08
CA ALA A 68 8.46 -9.20 -4.31
C ALA A 68 8.55 -7.70 -4.00
N LEU A 69 7.55 -6.90 -4.40
CA LEU A 69 7.47 -5.48 -4.04
C LEU A 69 7.44 -5.30 -2.52
N GLU A 70 6.52 -5.96 -1.82
CA GLU A 70 6.41 -5.85 -0.36
C GLU A 70 7.69 -6.34 0.34
N GLY A 71 8.35 -7.37 -0.19
CA GLY A 71 9.66 -7.82 0.29
C GLY A 71 10.71 -6.72 0.22
N MET A 72 10.77 -5.98 -0.88
CA MET A 72 11.66 -4.82 -1.02
C MET A 72 11.30 -3.72 -0.02
N GLY A 73 10.02 -3.41 0.16
CA GLY A 73 9.52 -2.44 1.14
C GLY A 73 9.91 -2.79 2.58
N LEU A 74 9.99 -4.08 2.88
CA LEU A 74 10.45 -4.61 4.17
C LEU A 74 11.99 -4.74 4.25
N GLY A 75 12.72 -4.45 3.16
CA GLY A 75 14.18 -4.59 3.10
C GLY A 75 14.66 -6.04 3.04
N LEU A 76 13.86 -6.95 2.51
CA LEU A 76 14.28 -8.32 2.19
C LEU A 76 15.04 -8.36 0.86
N ASP A 77 15.97 -9.30 0.73
CA ASP A 77 16.59 -9.59 -0.56
C ASP A 77 15.60 -10.37 -1.44
N VAL A 78 15.29 -9.81 -2.61
CA VAL A 78 14.38 -10.41 -3.61
C VAL A 78 15.10 -10.80 -4.90
N LYS A 79 16.37 -10.38 -5.08
CA LYS A 79 17.12 -10.66 -6.31
C LYS A 79 17.49 -12.14 -6.40
N GLY A 80 17.05 -12.81 -7.47
CA GLY A 80 17.27 -14.24 -7.66
C GLY A 80 16.52 -15.14 -6.67
N ARG A 81 15.50 -14.60 -6.02
CA ARG A 81 14.65 -15.29 -5.03
C ARG A 81 13.19 -15.24 -5.46
N THR A 82 12.41 -16.21 -5.04
CA THR A 82 10.95 -16.13 -5.13
C THR A 82 10.40 -15.58 -3.83
N ALA A 83 9.51 -14.62 -3.92
CA ALA A 83 8.81 -14.03 -2.79
C ALA A 83 7.38 -14.57 -2.69
N TYR A 84 6.91 -14.73 -1.47
CA TYR A 84 5.58 -15.22 -1.10
C TYR A 84 4.99 -14.28 -0.07
N ARG A 85 3.83 -13.72 -0.39
CA ARG A 85 3.04 -12.99 0.59
C ARG A 85 2.34 -14.02 1.46
N LEU A 86 2.51 -13.92 2.76
CA LEU A 86 1.82 -14.75 3.73
C LEU A 86 0.73 -13.91 4.40
N SER A 87 -0.47 -14.45 4.51
CA SER A 87 -1.56 -13.80 5.22
C SER A 87 -2.27 -14.78 6.14
N PRO A 88 -2.61 -14.35 7.37
CA PRO A 88 -3.37 -15.15 8.30
C PRO A 88 -4.69 -15.60 7.69
N ALA A 89 -4.94 -16.90 7.76
CA ALA A 89 -6.14 -17.54 7.21
C ALA A 89 -6.57 -18.72 8.09
N ILE A 90 -7.85 -19.07 7.99
CA ILE A 90 -8.42 -20.26 8.62
C ILE A 90 -8.87 -21.20 7.52
N ILE A 91 -8.24 -22.39 7.46
CA ILE A 91 -8.64 -23.47 6.56
C ILE A 91 -9.72 -24.29 7.25
N LYS A 92 -10.94 -24.25 6.74
CA LYS A 92 -12.06 -24.96 7.30
C LYS A 92 -13.02 -25.40 6.20
N ASP A 93 -13.54 -26.62 6.29
CA ASP A 93 -14.56 -27.20 5.38
C ASP A 93 -14.15 -27.07 3.88
N GLY A 94 -12.87 -27.23 3.58
CA GLY A 94 -12.32 -27.10 2.22
C GLY A 94 -12.25 -25.68 1.68
N MET A 95 -12.36 -24.69 2.56
CA MET A 95 -12.29 -23.27 2.21
C MET A 95 -11.15 -22.56 2.94
N ILE A 96 -10.58 -21.54 2.31
CA ILE A 96 -9.67 -20.56 2.93
C ILE A 96 -10.51 -19.35 3.30
N ASN A 97 -10.52 -19.00 4.59
CA ASN A 97 -11.14 -17.80 5.12
C ASN A 97 -10.05 -16.87 5.62
N TRP A 98 -9.85 -15.75 4.94
CA TRP A 98 -8.82 -14.78 5.31
C TRP A 98 -9.19 -14.05 6.60
N SER A 99 -8.22 -13.83 7.47
CA SER A 99 -8.42 -13.09 8.71
C SER A 99 -7.71 -11.74 8.66
N TYR A 100 -8.51 -10.67 8.59
CA TYR A 100 -8.00 -9.29 8.70
C TYR A 100 -7.77 -8.88 10.16
N HIS A 101 -8.45 -9.53 11.10
CA HIS A 101 -8.36 -9.31 12.55
C HIS A 101 -7.59 -10.46 13.21
N ALA A 102 -6.36 -10.67 12.73
CA ALA A 102 -5.49 -11.74 13.23
C ALA A 102 -4.87 -11.43 14.61
N GLU A 103 -5.12 -10.24 15.18
CA GLU A 103 -4.64 -9.85 16.51
C GLU A 103 -4.96 -10.89 17.58
N GLU A 104 -6.14 -11.52 17.49
CA GLU A 104 -6.59 -12.52 18.46
C GLU A 104 -5.71 -13.76 18.52
N PHE A 105 -4.98 -14.07 17.43
CA PHE A 105 -4.16 -15.28 17.37
C PHE A 105 -2.74 -15.09 16.82
N CYS A 106 -2.32 -13.89 16.43
CA CYS A 106 -0.98 -13.65 15.88
C CYS A 106 0.14 -14.04 16.83
N ASP A 107 -0.05 -13.88 18.16
CA ASP A 107 0.90 -14.31 19.19
C ASP A 107 1.16 -15.82 19.19
N ARG A 108 0.21 -16.63 18.71
CA ARG A 108 0.36 -18.08 18.54
C ARG A 108 0.84 -18.44 17.14
N LEU A 109 0.39 -17.69 16.12
CA LEU A 109 0.68 -17.95 14.73
C LEU A 109 2.15 -17.71 14.39
N ILE A 110 2.70 -16.54 14.73
CA ILE A 110 4.08 -16.17 14.41
C ILE A 110 5.11 -17.18 14.94
N PRO A 111 5.08 -17.60 16.20
CA PRO A 111 6.01 -18.62 16.71
C PRO A 111 5.89 -19.94 15.96
N LYS A 112 4.68 -20.37 15.58
CA LYS A 112 4.47 -21.61 14.83
C LYS A 112 4.96 -21.52 13.40
N VAL A 113 4.78 -20.40 12.71
CA VAL A 113 5.38 -20.20 11.39
C VAL A 113 6.90 -20.31 11.47
N ILE A 114 7.53 -19.67 12.45
CA ILE A 114 8.99 -19.73 12.66
C ILE A 114 9.44 -21.17 12.93
N GLU A 115 8.73 -21.92 13.80
CA GLU A 115 9.02 -23.33 14.11
C GLU A 115 8.98 -24.20 12.84
N HIS A 116 7.96 -24.04 12.00
CA HIS A 116 7.80 -24.83 10.78
C HIS A 116 8.69 -24.39 9.61
N MET A 117 9.40 -23.25 9.71
CA MET A 117 10.34 -22.81 8.69
C MET A 117 11.56 -23.73 8.52
N ASP A 118 11.84 -24.61 9.45
CA ASP A 118 12.97 -25.56 9.37
C ASP A 118 12.92 -26.43 8.10
N VAL A 119 11.72 -26.75 7.59
CA VAL A 119 11.56 -27.52 6.33
C VAL A 119 12.01 -26.75 5.09
N LEU A 120 12.16 -25.42 5.21
CA LEU A 120 12.58 -24.54 4.12
C LEU A 120 14.09 -24.24 4.13
N ARG A 121 14.85 -24.79 5.08
CA ARG A 121 16.27 -24.45 5.32
C ARG A 121 17.14 -24.49 4.07
N GLU A 122 16.92 -25.48 3.18
CA GLU A 122 17.70 -25.67 1.94
C GLU A 122 17.52 -24.51 0.95
N TYR A 123 16.43 -23.75 1.05
CA TYR A 123 16.11 -22.60 0.19
C TYR A 123 16.60 -21.27 0.76
N GLU A 124 17.37 -21.28 1.85
CA GLU A 124 17.85 -20.07 2.55
C GLU A 124 16.72 -19.06 2.82
N PRO A 125 15.66 -19.42 3.57
CA PRO A 125 14.49 -18.57 3.74
C PRO A 125 14.83 -17.29 4.50
N GLN A 126 14.20 -16.18 4.09
CA GLN A 126 14.16 -14.93 4.84
C GLN A 126 12.70 -14.55 5.01
N ILE A 127 12.30 -14.19 6.23
CA ILE A 127 10.93 -13.78 6.54
C ILE A 127 10.92 -12.48 7.33
N LYS A 128 9.95 -11.62 7.03
CA LYS A 128 9.59 -10.47 7.87
C LYS A 128 8.10 -10.42 8.07
N PHE A 129 7.72 -10.35 9.33
CA PHE A 129 6.34 -10.13 9.74
C PHE A 129 6.04 -8.63 9.82
N PHE A 130 4.80 -8.29 9.59
CA PHE A 130 4.25 -6.95 9.75
C PHE A 130 2.76 -7.08 10.10
N LEU A 131 2.08 -6.00 10.22
CA LEU A 131 0.67 -5.83 10.60
C LEU A 131 -0.13 -7.13 10.78
N ASN A 132 -0.49 -7.45 12.04
CA ASN A 132 -1.39 -8.56 12.42
C ASN A 132 -0.94 -9.95 11.93
N GLY A 133 0.37 -10.23 11.98
CA GLY A 133 0.91 -11.53 11.62
C GLY A 133 1.08 -11.77 10.12
N ARG A 134 0.77 -10.81 9.27
CA ARG A 134 1.11 -10.86 7.84
C ARG A 134 2.63 -10.90 7.67
N ALA A 135 3.11 -11.58 6.63
CA ALA A 135 4.54 -11.66 6.36
C ALA A 135 4.87 -11.68 4.87
N VAL A 136 6.13 -11.40 4.57
CA VAL A 136 6.74 -11.78 3.30
C VAL A 136 7.87 -12.77 3.58
N LEU A 137 7.83 -13.88 2.89
CA LEU A 137 8.86 -14.91 2.85
C LEU A 137 9.57 -14.84 1.50
N THR A 138 10.90 -14.87 1.49
CA THR A 138 11.69 -15.03 0.26
C THR A 138 12.55 -16.28 0.33
N MET A 139 12.68 -17.00 -0.80
CA MET A 139 13.44 -18.25 -0.89
C MET A 139 14.24 -18.32 -2.18
N LYS A 140 15.40 -18.97 -2.16
CA LYS A 140 16.17 -19.31 -3.36
C LYS A 140 15.59 -20.54 -4.04
N CYS A 141 14.52 -20.38 -4.79
CA CYS A 141 13.87 -21.45 -5.55
C CYS A 141 13.09 -20.87 -6.73
N ASP A 142 12.62 -21.76 -7.63
CA ASP A 142 11.84 -21.36 -8.82
C ASP A 142 10.34 -21.62 -8.66
N LEU A 143 9.90 -22.01 -7.47
CA LEU A 143 8.50 -22.33 -7.20
C LEU A 143 7.64 -21.06 -7.16
N VAL A 144 6.78 -20.86 -8.14
CA VAL A 144 5.79 -19.78 -8.21
C VAL A 144 4.40 -20.42 -8.37
N PRO A 145 3.72 -20.80 -7.27
CA PRO A 145 2.40 -21.40 -7.35
C PRO A 145 1.33 -20.35 -7.62
N GLU A 146 0.31 -20.73 -8.40
CA GLU A 146 -0.91 -19.97 -8.52
C GLU A 146 -1.84 -20.32 -7.35
N LEU A 147 -2.05 -19.36 -6.44
CA LEU A 147 -2.81 -19.56 -5.24
C LEU A 147 -3.90 -18.47 -5.10
N PRO A 148 -5.03 -18.78 -4.44
CA PRO A 148 -6.07 -17.78 -4.21
C PRO A 148 -5.54 -16.63 -3.33
N ALA A 149 -6.08 -15.45 -3.61
CA ALA A 149 -5.71 -14.20 -2.92
C ALA A 149 -6.90 -13.66 -2.10
N PRO A 150 -6.64 -12.93 -0.99
CA PRO A 150 -7.67 -12.18 -0.29
C PRO A 150 -8.30 -11.10 -1.20
N PRO A 151 -9.46 -10.52 -0.84
CA PRO A 151 -10.16 -10.65 0.45
C PRO A 151 -11.23 -11.75 0.49
N THR A 152 -11.64 -12.28 -0.65
CA THR A 152 -12.80 -13.18 -0.74
C THR A 152 -12.44 -14.60 -0.32
N PRO A 153 -13.23 -15.26 0.53
CA PRO A 153 -13.06 -16.67 0.81
C PRO A 153 -13.01 -17.50 -0.49
N ALA A 154 -12.09 -18.46 -0.53
CA ALA A 154 -11.85 -19.25 -1.74
C ALA A 154 -11.77 -20.75 -1.41
N PRO A 155 -12.01 -21.64 -2.38
CA PRO A 155 -11.70 -23.06 -2.22
C PRO A 155 -10.23 -23.24 -1.85
N PHE A 156 -9.98 -24.17 -0.92
CA PHE A 156 -8.61 -24.51 -0.55
C PHE A 156 -7.86 -25.09 -1.74
N VAL A 157 -6.70 -24.52 -2.02
CA VAL A 157 -5.73 -25.03 -2.99
C VAL A 157 -4.51 -25.53 -2.22
N GLU A 158 -4.08 -26.75 -2.48
CA GLU A 158 -2.89 -27.30 -1.84
C GLU A 158 -1.63 -26.54 -2.27
N VAL A 159 -0.89 -26.05 -1.28
CA VAL A 159 0.39 -25.37 -1.53
C VAL A 159 1.44 -26.43 -1.82
N PRO A 160 2.16 -26.35 -2.95
CA PRO A 160 3.11 -27.41 -3.33
C PRO A 160 4.41 -27.38 -2.51
N GLY A 161 5.05 -28.54 -2.44
CA GLY A 161 6.41 -28.70 -1.89
C GLY A 161 6.56 -28.43 -0.41
N ASP A 162 7.74 -27.97 -0.01
CA ASP A 162 8.06 -27.71 1.40
C ASP A 162 7.35 -26.46 1.93
N LEU A 163 7.02 -25.51 1.06
CA LEU A 163 6.16 -24.38 1.43
C LEU A 163 4.78 -24.84 1.93
N GLY A 164 4.21 -25.86 1.25
CA GLY A 164 2.96 -26.48 1.69
C GLY A 164 3.10 -27.24 3.00
N LYS A 165 4.21 -27.96 3.19
CA LYS A 165 4.49 -28.64 4.46
C LYS A 165 4.56 -27.63 5.62
N MET A 166 5.21 -26.50 5.43
CA MET A 166 5.24 -25.41 6.43
C MET A 166 3.81 -24.93 6.75
N ALA A 167 3.07 -24.48 5.74
CA ALA A 167 1.73 -23.91 5.94
C ALA A 167 0.76 -24.90 6.58
N MET A 168 0.77 -26.16 6.12
CA MET A 168 -0.10 -27.23 6.68
C MET A 168 0.36 -27.73 8.04
N GLY A 169 1.67 -27.68 8.33
CA GLY A 169 2.19 -27.96 9.67
C GLY A 169 1.65 -26.96 10.68
N VAL A 170 1.70 -25.67 10.36
CA VAL A 170 1.12 -24.60 11.17
C VAL A 170 -0.39 -24.81 11.35
N ALA A 171 -1.12 -25.06 10.25
CA ALA A 171 -2.57 -25.29 10.29
C ALA A 171 -2.94 -26.47 11.21
N LYS A 172 -2.16 -27.55 11.18
CA LYS A 172 -2.37 -28.72 12.04
C LYS A 172 -2.18 -28.39 13.53
N ASP A 173 -1.17 -27.61 13.85
CA ASP A 173 -0.85 -27.24 15.24
C ASP A 173 -1.83 -26.22 15.83
N LEU A 174 -2.52 -25.45 14.97
CA LEU A 174 -3.40 -24.34 15.35
C LEU A 174 -4.85 -24.52 14.84
N ASP A 175 -5.34 -25.76 14.76
CA ASP A 175 -6.74 -26.08 14.44
C ASP A 175 -7.26 -25.37 13.15
N GLY A 176 -6.44 -25.39 12.10
CA GLY A 176 -6.73 -24.80 10.78
C GLY A 176 -6.23 -23.37 10.59
N ILE A 177 -5.71 -22.70 11.61
CA ILE A 177 -5.12 -21.37 11.48
C ILE A 177 -3.72 -21.51 10.87
N THR A 178 -3.43 -20.71 9.83
CA THR A 178 -2.13 -20.71 9.16
C THR A 178 -1.83 -19.35 8.56
N ASP A 179 -0.57 -19.14 8.18
CA ASP A 179 -0.16 -18.08 7.25
C ASP A 179 -0.13 -18.66 5.83
N TYR A 180 -1.21 -18.40 5.07
CA TYR A 180 -1.36 -18.98 3.74
C TYR A 180 -0.66 -18.11 2.68
N PRO A 181 0.19 -18.71 1.79
CA PRO A 181 0.91 -17.97 0.77
C PRO A 181 0.01 -17.55 -0.39
N TRP A 182 0.31 -16.38 -0.97
CA TRP A 182 -0.33 -15.85 -2.17
C TRP A 182 0.52 -14.75 -2.82
N GLY A 183 0.10 -14.20 -3.96
CA GLY A 183 0.78 -13.10 -4.65
C GLY A 183 2.26 -13.42 -4.96
N CYS A 184 2.54 -14.70 -5.14
CA CYS A 184 3.89 -15.25 -5.28
C CYS A 184 4.54 -14.80 -6.58
N GLY A 185 5.86 -14.59 -6.55
CA GLY A 185 6.61 -14.30 -7.76
C GLY A 185 7.98 -13.71 -7.50
N ARG A 186 8.59 -13.24 -8.57
CA ARG A 186 9.96 -12.73 -8.58
C ARG A 186 10.00 -11.27 -8.97
N PHE A 187 11.12 -10.65 -8.66
CA PHE A 187 11.51 -9.40 -9.26
C PHE A 187 12.09 -9.69 -10.65
N GLU A 188 11.35 -9.33 -11.69
CA GLU A 188 11.79 -9.55 -13.06
C GLU A 188 12.33 -8.26 -13.68
N ARG A 189 11.51 -7.23 -13.75
CA ARG A 189 11.83 -5.97 -14.41
C ARG A 189 11.14 -4.78 -13.74
N GLN A 190 11.83 -3.65 -13.73
CA GLN A 190 11.25 -2.34 -13.39
C GLN A 190 11.55 -1.32 -14.48
N TYR A 191 10.58 -0.46 -14.74
CA TYR A 191 10.73 0.68 -15.64
C TYR A 191 11.41 1.85 -14.93
N PRO A 192 12.15 2.71 -15.66
CA PRO A 192 12.74 3.89 -15.03
C PRO A 192 11.65 4.83 -14.52
N PRO A 193 11.85 5.43 -13.34
CA PRO A 193 10.89 6.39 -12.79
C PRO A 193 10.95 7.73 -13.49
N TYR A 194 9.84 8.46 -13.49
CA TYR A 194 9.80 9.86 -13.91
C TYR A 194 10.53 10.81 -12.96
N ILE A 195 10.73 10.40 -11.72
CA ILE A 195 11.40 11.18 -10.67
C ILE A 195 12.67 10.44 -10.25
N ASP A 196 13.82 10.99 -10.60
CA ASP A 196 15.13 10.33 -10.39
C ASP A 196 15.45 10.08 -8.93
N ARG A 197 15.08 11.03 -8.04
CA ARG A 197 15.39 10.94 -6.62
C ARG A 197 14.20 11.36 -5.78
N MET A 198 13.81 10.46 -4.88
CA MET A 198 12.72 10.65 -3.94
C MET A 198 13.00 9.87 -2.65
N PHE A 199 12.55 10.40 -1.52
CA PHE A 199 12.51 9.69 -0.25
C PHE A 199 11.06 9.32 0.05
N ALA A 200 10.78 8.05 0.30
CA ALA A 200 9.44 7.57 0.60
C ALA A 200 9.30 7.18 2.07
N VAL A 201 8.24 7.63 2.71
CA VAL A 201 7.89 7.27 4.10
C VAL A 201 6.45 6.78 4.19
N SER A 202 6.27 5.64 4.85
CA SER A 202 4.98 4.94 5.01
C SER A 202 5.08 3.92 6.14
N ASP A 203 3.96 3.45 6.67
CA ASP A 203 3.84 2.26 7.50
C ASP A 203 3.59 1.00 6.67
N SER A 204 3.19 1.16 5.42
CA SER A 204 2.84 0.06 4.52
C SER A 204 4.03 -0.39 3.66
N PRO A 205 4.36 -1.70 3.63
CA PRO A 205 5.44 -2.21 2.78
C PRO A 205 5.10 -2.15 1.29
N THR A 206 3.83 -2.05 0.90
CA THR A 206 3.39 -2.03 -0.50
C THR A 206 3.89 -0.78 -1.25
N PRO A 207 3.56 0.46 -0.83
CA PRO A 207 4.05 1.67 -1.49
C PRO A 207 5.58 1.82 -1.35
N LEU A 208 6.14 1.44 -0.18
CA LEU A 208 7.59 1.44 0.00
C LEU A 208 8.29 0.49 -0.97
N GLY A 209 7.68 -0.66 -1.24
CA GLY A 209 8.20 -1.64 -2.19
C GLY A 209 8.22 -1.12 -3.62
N VAL A 210 7.19 -0.40 -4.04
CA VAL A 210 7.19 0.29 -5.34
C VAL A 210 8.36 1.27 -5.38
N CYS A 211 8.49 2.16 -4.41
CA CYS A 211 9.58 3.13 -4.36
C CYS A 211 10.97 2.47 -4.32
N ALA A 212 11.16 1.43 -3.50
CA ALA A 212 12.42 0.68 -3.45
C ALA A 212 12.76 0.01 -4.78
N SER A 213 11.77 -0.53 -5.49
CA SER A 213 11.96 -1.13 -6.81
C SER A 213 12.42 -0.12 -7.87
N LEU A 214 12.08 1.16 -7.67
CA LEU A 214 12.50 2.28 -8.49
C LEU A 214 13.86 2.88 -8.05
N GLY A 215 14.54 2.26 -7.08
CA GLY A 215 15.83 2.73 -6.55
C GLY A 215 15.73 3.94 -5.62
N GLN A 216 14.55 4.24 -5.11
CA GLN A 216 14.32 5.35 -4.18
C GLN A 216 14.69 4.97 -2.75
N GLU A 217 15.07 5.97 -1.94
CA GLU A 217 15.28 5.79 -0.51
C GLU A 217 13.93 5.61 0.19
N ILE A 218 13.82 4.61 1.09
CA ILE A 218 12.57 4.31 1.78
C ILE A 218 12.75 4.27 3.29
N ARG A 219 11.68 4.59 4.02
CA ARG A 219 11.61 4.44 5.47
C ARG A 219 10.24 3.96 5.92
N LEU A 220 10.21 2.82 6.60
CA LEU A 220 9.01 2.31 7.24
C LEU A 220 8.87 2.97 8.61
N VAL A 221 7.73 3.60 8.87
CA VAL A 221 7.41 4.34 10.09
C VAL A 221 5.95 4.06 10.46
N GLU A 222 5.74 3.29 11.53
CA GLU A 222 4.40 2.84 11.94
C GLU A 222 3.53 4.00 12.44
N ASP A 223 4.09 4.88 13.29
CA ASP A 223 3.35 6.01 13.83
C ASP A 223 3.14 7.11 12.78
N ILE A 224 1.88 7.43 12.52
CA ILE A 224 1.50 8.47 11.55
C ILE A 224 2.14 9.83 11.90
N ASP A 225 2.17 10.21 13.18
CA ASP A 225 2.66 11.52 13.62
C ASP A 225 4.18 11.64 13.44
N GLU A 226 4.93 10.53 13.50
CA GLU A 226 6.37 10.51 13.26
C GLU A 226 6.72 10.64 11.77
N ARG A 227 5.82 10.31 10.86
CA ARG A 227 6.07 10.43 9.41
C ARG A 227 6.24 11.88 8.96
N PHE A 228 5.49 12.82 9.56
CA PHE A 228 5.53 14.23 9.15
C PHE A 228 6.88 14.91 9.38
N PRO A 229 7.49 14.88 10.59
CA PRO A 229 8.81 15.47 10.79
C PRO A 229 9.89 14.78 9.97
N ILE A 230 9.81 13.44 9.77
CA ILE A 230 10.75 12.70 8.93
C ILE A 230 10.64 13.14 7.46
N ALA A 231 9.41 13.28 6.95
CA ALA A 231 9.16 13.76 5.60
C ALA A 231 9.63 15.22 5.43
N ARG A 232 9.41 16.06 6.44
CA ARG A 232 9.88 17.46 6.45
C ARG A 232 11.39 17.57 6.34
N ASP A 233 12.12 16.81 7.15
CA ASP A 233 13.59 16.77 7.12
C ASP A 233 14.12 16.27 5.77
N ALA A 234 13.51 15.22 5.22
CA ALA A 234 13.89 14.68 3.91
C ALA A 234 13.63 15.68 2.77
N LEU A 235 12.56 16.49 2.84
CA LEU A 235 12.19 17.44 1.81
C LEU A 235 13.23 18.54 1.60
N GLU A 236 14.07 18.83 2.57
CA GLU A 236 15.18 19.76 2.40
C GLU A 236 16.22 19.28 1.37
N ARG A 237 16.30 17.96 1.16
CA ARG A 237 17.34 17.31 0.36
C ARG A 237 16.84 16.74 -0.97
N THR A 238 15.60 16.30 -1.02
CA THR A 238 15.05 15.56 -2.16
C THR A 238 13.52 15.70 -2.24
N ASN A 239 12.91 15.24 -3.34
CA ASN A 239 11.47 15.03 -3.37
C ASN A 239 11.05 14.02 -2.32
N VAL A 240 9.84 14.13 -1.81
CA VAL A 240 9.32 13.23 -0.78
C VAL A 240 7.98 12.64 -1.23
N PHE A 241 7.82 11.36 -0.99
CA PHE A 241 6.54 10.67 -1.06
C PHE A 241 6.10 10.30 0.37
N LEU A 242 4.99 10.87 0.79
CA LEU A 242 4.36 10.68 2.09
C LEU A 242 3.05 9.92 1.89
N HIS A 243 2.97 8.73 2.44
CA HIS A 243 1.82 7.84 2.31
C HIS A 243 0.99 7.78 3.59
N MET A 244 -0.33 7.91 3.46
CA MET A 244 -1.32 7.91 4.53
C MET A 244 -2.27 6.72 4.39
N ASP A 245 -1.85 5.55 4.88
CA ASP A 245 -2.57 4.27 4.81
C ASP A 245 -3.83 4.24 5.69
N GLU A 246 -3.83 5.01 6.78
CA GLU A 246 -4.90 5.01 7.77
C GLU A 246 -6.27 5.42 7.19
N VAL A 247 -6.28 6.17 6.09
CA VAL A 247 -7.52 6.59 5.42
C VAL A 247 -8.20 5.37 4.81
N ASP A 248 -7.43 4.49 4.18
CA ASP A 248 -7.89 3.21 3.62
C ASP A 248 -8.23 2.20 4.72
N GLU A 249 -7.36 2.04 5.72
CA GLU A 249 -7.57 1.11 6.83
C GLU A 249 -8.87 1.40 7.60
N TYR A 250 -9.22 2.67 7.84
CA TYR A 250 -10.47 3.03 8.50
C TYR A 250 -11.69 2.82 7.61
N SER A 251 -11.52 2.90 6.30
CA SER A 251 -12.57 2.52 5.35
C SER A 251 -12.84 1.01 5.42
N HIS A 252 -11.81 0.19 5.43
CA HIS A 252 -11.92 -1.27 5.61
C HIS A 252 -12.58 -1.65 6.94
N GLN A 253 -12.39 -0.83 7.99
CA GLN A 253 -13.07 -1.01 9.28
C GLN A 253 -14.55 -0.61 9.26
N LYS A 254 -15.05 -0.04 8.15
CA LYS A 254 -16.45 0.43 7.99
C LYS A 254 -16.83 1.50 9.01
N ASP A 255 -15.94 2.46 9.22
CA ASP A 255 -16.11 3.58 10.17
C ASP A 255 -15.97 4.92 9.44
N PRO A 256 -17.04 5.39 8.75
CA PRO A 256 -17.01 6.67 8.04
C PRO A 256 -16.62 7.86 8.90
N PRO A 257 -17.12 8.01 10.16
CA PRO A 257 -16.67 9.08 11.05
C PRO A 257 -15.17 9.03 11.37
N LYS A 258 -14.58 7.83 11.46
CA LYS A 258 -13.15 7.69 11.73
C LYS A 258 -12.32 8.09 10.51
N LYS A 259 -12.78 7.74 9.30
CA LYS A 259 -12.19 8.20 8.04
C LYS A 259 -12.16 9.74 7.95
N VAL A 260 -13.24 10.40 8.33
CA VAL A 260 -13.29 11.88 8.41
C VAL A 260 -12.27 12.42 9.41
N ARG A 261 -12.26 11.89 10.64
CA ARG A 261 -11.33 12.33 11.69
C ARG A 261 -9.84 12.18 11.31
N ILE A 262 -9.48 11.11 10.60
CA ILE A 262 -8.09 10.94 10.17
C ILE A 262 -7.70 11.91 9.05
N LEU A 263 -8.60 12.18 8.11
CA LEU A 263 -8.38 13.22 7.09
C LEU A 263 -8.14 14.59 7.72
N GLU A 264 -8.95 14.97 8.71
CA GLU A 264 -8.80 16.22 9.48
C GLU A 264 -7.50 16.23 10.31
N HIS A 265 -7.09 15.09 10.85
CA HIS A 265 -5.82 14.96 11.56
C HIS A 265 -4.62 15.18 10.63
N ILE A 266 -4.66 14.53 9.46
CA ILE A 266 -3.64 14.70 8.42
C ILE A 266 -3.55 16.18 8.02
N ASP A 267 -4.67 16.84 7.78
CA ASP A 267 -4.68 18.26 7.38
C ASP A 267 -4.01 19.17 8.42
N ARG A 268 -4.30 18.98 9.72
CA ARG A 268 -3.64 19.72 10.79
C ARG A 268 -2.13 19.47 10.85
N LYS A 269 -1.70 18.23 10.67
CA LYS A 269 -0.27 17.89 10.62
C LYS A 269 0.42 18.44 9.37
N MET A 270 -0.26 18.44 8.26
CA MET A 270 0.24 19.07 7.04
C MET A 270 0.44 20.58 7.23
N GLU A 271 -0.48 21.28 7.92
CA GLU A 271 -0.30 22.68 8.27
C GLU A 271 0.89 22.90 9.22
N GLU A 272 1.01 22.06 10.27
CA GLU A 272 2.07 22.14 11.27
C GLU A 272 3.47 22.03 10.65
N TYR A 273 3.67 21.08 9.73
CA TYR A 273 4.99 20.75 9.21
C TYR A 273 5.31 21.33 7.82
N PHE A 274 4.29 21.69 7.02
CA PHE A 274 4.48 22.05 5.60
C PHE A 274 3.82 23.36 5.19
N SER A 275 3.48 24.24 6.14
CA SER A 275 2.85 25.54 5.85
C SER A 275 3.68 26.45 4.94
N ASP A 276 5.00 26.35 5.02
CA ASP A 276 5.98 27.09 4.21
C ASP A 276 6.40 26.37 2.90
N VAL A 277 5.80 25.22 2.61
CA VAL A 277 6.13 24.44 1.40
C VAL A 277 5.26 24.90 0.23
N ASP A 278 5.92 25.29 -0.87
CA ASP A 278 5.26 25.81 -2.07
C ASP A 278 4.82 24.70 -3.05
N ARG A 279 5.48 23.55 -3.04
CA ARG A 279 5.23 22.47 -4.00
C ARG A 279 4.71 21.22 -3.31
N ILE A 280 3.38 21.12 -3.25
CA ILE A 280 2.67 19.97 -2.70
C ILE A 280 1.76 19.38 -3.79
N VAL A 281 1.78 18.07 -3.93
CA VAL A 281 0.86 17.29 -4.77
C VAL A 281 0.11 16.33 -3.85
N TYR A 282 -1.19 16.54 -3.70
CA TYR A 282 -2.08 15.55 -3.07
C TYR A 282 -2.69 14.68 -4.16
N PHE A 283 -2.82 13.40 -3.91
CA PHE A 283 -3.48 12.50 -4.85
C PHE A 283 -4.13 11.32 -4.14
N VAL A 284 -5.06 10.69 -4.83
CA VAL A 284 -5.80 9.51 -4.39
C VAL A 284 -5.57 8.42 -5.43
N ASP A 285 -5.45 7.17 -5.03
CA ASP A 285 -5.16 6.03 -5.91
C ASP A 285 -6.38 5.17 -6.25
N HIS A 286 -7.33 5.10 -5.33
CA HIS A 286 -8.63 4.43 -5.50
C HIS A 286 -9.68 4.98 -4.53
N GLY A 287 -10.90 4.55 -4.68
CA GLY A 287 -11.91 4.69 -3.65
C GLY A 287 -11.91 3.47 -2.74
N THR A 288 -12.25 3.68 -1.47
CA THR A 288 -12.56 2.59 -0.53
C THR A 288 -13.82 2.95 0.23
N SER A 289 -14.84 2.11 0.06
CA SER A 289 -16.13 2.35 0.71
C SER A 289 -16.02 2.20 2.22
N SER A 290 -16.21 3.30 2.93
CA SER A 290 -16.28 3.27 4.39
C SER A 290 -17.59 2.65 4.93
N VAL A 291 -18.50 2.26 4.03
CA VAL A 291 -19.74 1.56 4.36
C VAL A 291 -19.58 0.05 4.18
N THR A 292 -19.02 -0.41 3.05
CA THR A 292 -18.86 -1.83 2.73
C THR A 292 -17.47 -2.37 3.06
N GLY A 293 -16.45 -1.51 3.11
CA GLY A 293 -15.06 -1.88 3.31
C GLY A 293 -14.37 -2.37 2.03
N ASP A 294 -14.98 -2.20 0.86
CA ASP A 294 -14.45 -2.70 -0.40
C ASP A 294 -13.80 -1.58 -1.21
N HIS A 295 -12.76 -1.91 -1.99
CA HIS A 295 -12.20 -0.98 -2.96
C HIS A 295 -13.19 -0.68 -4.09
N ILE A 296 -13.20 0.57 -4.55
CA ILE A 296 -14.06 1.06 -5.62
C ILE A 296 -13.18 1.54 -6.77
N LEU A 297 -13.37 0.93 -7.96
CA LEU A 297 -12.77 1.45 -9.19
C LEU A 297 -13.55 2.69 -9.64
N MET A 298 -12.89 3.82 -9.59
CA MET A 298 -13.50 5.10 -9.94
C MET A 298 -12.44 6.11 -10.41
N THR A 299 -12.89 7.18 -11.00
CA THR A 299 -12.06 8.37 -11.24
C THR A 299 -11.70 8.99 -9.91
N VAL A 300 -10.42 9.29 -9.71
CA VAL A 300 -9.85 9.84 -8.49
C VAL A 300 -9.24 11.22 -8.74
N PRO A 301 -9.31 12.13 -7.75
CA PRO A 301 -8.75 13.46 -7.88
C PRO A 301 -7.26 13.48 -7.52
N PHE A 302 -6.58 14.50 -8.05
CA PHE A 302 -5.30 14.97 -7.55
C PHE A 302 -5.31 16.50 -7.51
N TRP A 303 -4.48 17.08 -6.65
CA TRP A 303 -4.38 18.53 -6.47
C TRP A 303 -2.93 18.97 -6.40
N THR A 304 -2.66 20.17 -6.88
CA THR A 304 -1.33 20.77 -6.76
C THR A 304 -1.43 22.16 -6.14
N SER A 305 -0.42 22.54 -5.37
CA SER A 305 -0.27 23.89 -4.81
C SER A 305 0.41 24.88 -5.76
N PHE A 306 0.70 24.45 -6.97
CA PHE A 306 1.44 25.22 -7.98
C PHE A 306 0.86 24.97 -9.36
N GLU A 307 1.11 25.88 -10.28
CA GLU A 307 0.67 25.79 -11.67
C GLU A 307 1.34 24.62 -12.39
N THR A 308 0.56 23.93 -13.20
CA THR A 308 0.99 22.80 -14.03
C THR A 308 0.48 22.98 -15.46
N SER A 309 0.83 22.07 -16.37
CA SER A 309 0.25 22.02 -17.72
C SER A 309 -1.15 21.38 -17.77
N ILE A 310 -1.70 20.98 -16.61
CA ILE A 310 -3.02 20.36 -16.50
C ILE A 310 -4.06 21.46 -16.28
N GLY A 311 -5.12 21.44 -17.08
CA GLY A 311 -6.25 22.36 -16.89
C GLY A 311 -7.06 22.05 -15.63
N GLN A 312 -7.78 23.06 -15.12
CA GLN A 312 -8.67 22.87 -13.98
C GLN A 312 -9.74 21.82 -14.29
N ASP A 313 -9.88 20.83 -13.40
CA ASP A 313 -10.81 19.70 -13.54
C ASP A 313 -10.62 18.84 -14.79
N GLU A 314 -9.44 18.91 -15.40
CA GLU A 314 -9.08 18.07 -16.55
C GLU A 314 -8.88 16.62 -16.13
N HIS A 315 -9.41 15.68 -16.92
CA HIS A 315 -9.10 14.25 -16.79
C HIS A 315 -7.83 13.94 -17.59
N VAL A 316 -6.85 13.32 -16.93
CA VAL A 316 -5.52 12.99 -17.48
C VAL A 316 -5.30 11.49 -17.36
N GLU A 317 -4.74 10.83 -18.37
CA GLU A 317 -4.34 9.44 -18.24
C GLU A 317 -3.27 9.30 -17.12
N LEU A 318 -3.36 8.27 -16.30
CA LEU A 318 -2.52 8.08 -15.12
C LEU A 318 -1.02 8.21 -15.44
N LYS A 319 -0.58 7.60 -16.54
CA LYS A 319 0.82 7.66 -17.02
C LYS A 319 1.33 9.07 -17.35
N ASP A 320 0.43 10.01 -17.61
CA ASP A 320 0.77 11.38 -18.03
C ASP A 320 0.70 12.38 -16.86
N VAL A 321 0.19 11.97 -15.69
CA VAL A 321 -0.01 12.87 -14.54
C VAL A 321 1.33 13.46 -14.07
N ILE A 322 2.31 12.63 -13.72
CA ILE A 322 3.62 13.10 -13.25
C ILE A 322 4.36 13.91 -14.32
N PRO A 323 4.48 13.45 -15.59
CA PRO A 323 5.10 14.26 -16.63
C PRO A 323 4.47 15.66 -16.79
N ARG A 324 3.15 15.76 -16.68
CA ARG A 324 2.44 17.03 -16.83
C ARG A 324 2.51 17.91 -15.57
N ILE A 325 2.59 17.30 -14.35
CA ILE A 325 2.79 18.03 -13.09
C ILE A 325 4.20 18.59 -13.00
N MET A 326 5.20 17.78 -13.35
CA MET A 326 6.60 18.17 -13.18
C MET A 326 7.11 19.07 -14.32
N GLY A 327 6.39 19.16 -15.41
CA GLY A 327 6.81 19.82 -16.64
C GLY A 327 7.78 18.94 -17.44
N SER A 328 7.70 18.99 -18.77
CA SER A 328 8.72 18.35 -19.60
C SER A 328 10.06 19.02 -19.29
N GLN A 329 10.96 18.29 -18.64
CA GLN A 329 12.37 18.69 -18.55
C GLN A 329 13.04 18.54 -19.90
#